data_faa88ba32fc059a011e1283512988809
#
_entry.id   faa88ba32fc059a011e1283512988809
#
_cell.length_a   1.000
_cell.length_b   1.000
_cell.length_c   1.000
_cell.angle_alpha   90.00
_cell.angle_beta   90.00
_cell.angle_gamma   90.00
#
_symmetry.space_group_name_H-M   'P 1'
#
loop_
_entity.id
_entity.type
_entity.pdbx_description
1 polymer ?
#
loop_
_entity_poly.entity_id
_entity_poly.type
_entity_poly.pdbx_seq_one_letter_code
_entity_poly.pdbx_strand_id
1 'polypeptide(L)'
;DISKDEKHLYVALLGFNAVAKIELATDKTVGLIPTGWGTTRVKLSSNDSTIFVTSCRGLGAGPNGGKDFKIPVQGSYIGDIQLGTFQKISNPNTQKLQAYTKQVIENTFITKTQTDSLPLPVLPGSKTSPIKHIVFITKENRTFDEVFGQMNTVRGDNSLARFGLDVNVYGKKDFVKNVNVSPNHIKIAKQFALSDNFYCDSDASIHGHHWMMGVIPNEWVEANSSTEKKADFFSSAPGRRFPGSTGSMDPEDYAEIGGLWEALDRKKISYYNFGQANETAHVREDWNDTATGAGHIVMVPMQKGVWEKTSHNFA
;
A
#
# COMPACT_ATOMS: atom_id res chain seq x y z
N ASP A 1 -20.25 8.05 -14.39
CA ASP A 1 -21.19 8.23 -15.50
C ASP A 1 -22.62 8.28 -14.97
N ILE A 2 -23.52 8.94 -15.68
CA ILE A 2 -24.94 9.08 -15.30
C ILE A 2 -25.78 8.21 -16.22
N SER A 3 -26.81 7.56 -15.66
CA SER A 3 -27.80 6.81 -16.47
C SER A 3 -28.58 7.73 -17.42
N LYS A 4 -29.07 7.17 -18.52
CA LYS A 4 -29.79 7.93 -19.57
C LYS A 4 -31.06 8.61 -19.05
N ASP A 5 -31.69 8.03 -18.04
CA ASP A 5 -32.88 8.59 -17.37
C ASP A 5 -32.56 9.59 -16.26
N GLU A 6 -31.25 9.90 -16.07
CA GLU A 6 -30.69 10.82 -15.07
C GLU A 6 -31.07 10.48 -13.62
N LYS A 7 -31.42 9.21 -13.34
CA LYS A 7 -31.80 8.79 -11.98
C LYS A 7 -30.66 8.21 -11.17
N HIS A 8 -29.62 7.73 -11.84
CA HIS A 8 -28.52 7.04 -11.16
C HIS A 8 -27.16 7.56 -11.62
N LEU A 9 -26.26 7.74 -10.66
CA LEU A 9 -24.83 7.97 -10.88
C LEU A 9 -24.06 6.66 -10.64
N TYR A 10 -23.14 6.36 -11.55
CA TYR A 10 -22.20 5.25 -11.41
C TYR A 10 -20.80 5.80 -11.17
N VAL A 11 -20.18 5.39 -10.05
CA VAL A 11 -18.89 5.89 -9.58
C VAL A 11 -17.91 4.73 -9.45
N ALA A 12 -16.74 4.90 -10.06
CA ALA A 12 -15.63 3.96 -9.88
C ALA A 12 -15.01 4.17 -8.48
N LEU A 13 -14.94 3.10 -7.69
CA LEU A 13 -14.37 3.11 -6.34
C LEU A 13 -13.07 2.34 -6.36
N LEU A 14 -11.95 3.07 -6.43
CA LEU A 14 -10.61 2.50 -6.58
C LEU A 14 -10.27 1.53 -5.45
N GLY A 15 -10.39 1.96 -4.20
CA GLY A 15 -10.03 1.15 -3.03
C GLY A 15 -11.02 0.03 -2.69
N PHE A 16 -12.24 0.07 -3.24
CA PHE A 16 -13.26 -0.98 -3.04
C PHE A 16 -13.28 -2.05 -4.13
N ASN A 17 -12.53 -1.83 -5.21
CA ASN A 17 -12.58 -2.71 -6.38
C ASN A 17 -14.01 -2.91 -6.88
N ALA A 18 -14.75 -1.82 -6.99
CA ALA A 18 -16.17 -1.83 -7.29
C ALA A 18 -16.63 -0.59 -8.05
N VAL A 19 -17.82 -0.67 -8.63
CA VAL A 19 -18.58 0.49 -9.06
C VAL A 19 -19.77 0.68 -8.12
N ALA A 20 -19.92 1.87 -7.54
CA ALA A 20 -21.12 2.25 -6.80
C ALA A 20 -22.22 2.72 -7.75
N LYS A 21 -23.45 2.27 -7.52
CA LYS A 21 -24.66 2.83 -8.10
C LYS A 21 -25.36 3.68 -7.06
N ILE A 22 -25.52 4.97 -7.34
CA ILE A 22 -26.07 5.97 -6.43
C ILE A 22 -27.38 6.49 -7.03
N GLU A 23 -28.44 6.57 -6.24
CA GLU A 23 -29.70 7.19 -6.62
C GLU A 23 -29.59 8.72 -6.45
N LEU A 24 -29.73 9.47 -7.52
CA LEU A 24 -29.54 10.93 -7.51
C LEU A 24 -30.61 11.68 -6.72
N ALA A 25 -31.83 11.13 -6.62
CA ALA A 25 -32.90 11.78 -5.87
C ALA A 25 -32.66 11.76 -4.34
N THR A 26 -31.88 10.82 -3.85
CA THR A 26 -31.66 10.59 -2.40
C THR A 26 -30.22 10.65 -1.97
N ASP A 27 -29.30 10.76 -2.91
CA ASP A 27 -27.82 10.67 -2.72
C ASP A 27 -27.38 9.37 -2.01
N LYS A 28 -28.20 8.31 -2.11
CA LYS A 28 -27.89 7.03 -1.46
C LYS A 28 -27.30 6.03 -2.43
N THR A 29 -26.27 5.34 -1.96
CA THR A 29 -25.75 4.16 -2.65
C THR A 29 -26.80 3.03 -2.60
N VAL A 30 -27.32 2.66 -3.76
CA VAL A 30 -28.32 1.58 -3.89
C VAL A 30 -27.69 0.21 -4.12
N GLY A 31 -26.40 0.18 -4.45
CA GLY A 31 -25.63 -1.06 -4.53
C GLY A 31 -24.22 -0.87 -5.07
N LEU A 32 -23.44 -1.96 -4.95
CA LEU A 32 -22.06 -2.05 -5.38
C LEU A 32 -21.91 -3.19 -6.40
N ILE A 33 -21.12 -2.98 -7.43
CA ILE A 33 -20.86 -3.94 -8.52
C ILE A 33 -19.37 -4.30 -8.46
N PRO A 34 -18.99 -5.59 -8.24
CA PRO A 34 -17.61 -6.00 -8.15
C PRO A 34 -16.90 -5.88 -9.50
N THR A 35 -15.65 -5.49 -9.46
CA THR A 35 -14.79 -5.26 -10.62
C THR A 35 -13.43 -5.92 -10.46
N GLY A 36 -12.52 -5.67 -11.40
CA GLY A 36 -11.10 -5.90 -11.21
C GLY A 36 -10.51 -4.93 -10.17
N TRP A 37 -9.27 -5.14 -9.80
CA TRP A 37 -8.61 -4.36 -8.75
C TRP A 37 -8.19 -2.97 -9.25
N GLY A 38 -8.39 -1.98 -8.39
CA GLY A 38 -8.08 -0.59 -8.69
C GLY A 38 -9.01 -0.03 -9.78
N THR A 39 -10.30 0.04 -9.51
CA THR A 39 -11.31 0.54 -10.44
C THR A 39 -11.09 2.00 -10.75
N THR A 40 -10.78 2.33 -12.01
CA THR A 40 -10.40 3.70 -12.42
C THR A 40 -11.47 4.44 -13.18
N ARG A 41 -12.28 3.75 -13.96
CA ARG A 41 -13.31 4.38 -14.78
C ARG A 41 -14.51 3.49 -15.01
N VAL A 42 -15.67 4.11 -15.09
CA VAL A 42 -16.93 3.47 -15.49
C VAL A 42 -17.60 4.26 -16.61
N LYS A 43 -18.22 3.56 -17.55
CA LYS A 43 -19.02 4.13 -18.64
C LYS A 43 -20.21 3.23 -18.93
N LEU A 44 -21.37 3.82 -19.16
CA LEU A 44 -22.58 3.12 -19.58
C LEU A 44 -22.69 3.07 -21.10
N SER A 45 -23.33 2.02 -21.63
CA SER A 45 -23.80 2.01 -23.01
C SER A 45 -24.94 3.03 -23.20
N SER A 46 -25.20 3.43 -24.45
CA SER A 46 -26.24 4.42 -24.76
C SER A 46 -27.66 4.08 -24.33
N ASN A 47 -27.91 2.80 -24.04
CA ASN A 47 -29.19 2.28 -23.56
C ASN A 47 -29.11 1.75 -22.12
N ASP A 48 -28.04 2.05 -21.39
CA ASP A 48 -27.75 1.61 -20.01
C ASP A 48 -27.74 0.09 -19.79
N SER A 49 -27.80 -0.72 -20.82
CA SER A 49 -27.84 -2.18 -20.67
C SER A 49 -26.50 -2.78 -20.28
N THR A 50 -25.42 -2.05 -20.51
CA THR A 50 -24.06 -2.51 -20.29
C THR A 50 -23.24 -1.45 -19.56
N ILE A 51 -22.44 -1.90 -18.60
CA ILE A 51 -21.47 -1.12 -17.85
C ILE A 51 -20.08 -1.53 -18.33
N PHE A 52 -19.30 -0.58 -18.80
CA PHE A 52 -17.89 -0.76 -19.14
C PHE A 52 -17.04 -0.23 -18.01
N VAL A 53 -16.08 -1.02 -17.57
CA VAL A 53 -15.20 -0.69 -16.43
C VAL A 53 -13.76 -0.93 -16.80
N THR A 54 -12.89 -0.01 -16.42
CA THR A 54 -11.44 -0.20 -16.44
C THR A 54 -10.90 -0.29 -15.02
N SER A 55 -9.94 -1.17 -14.79
CA SER A 55 -9.25 -1.33 -13.52
C SER A 55 -7.75 -1.40 -13.76
N CYS A 56 -6.96 -0.63 -13.02
CA CYS A 56 -5.53 -0.47 -13.28
C CYS A 56 -4.66 -1.62 -12.74
N ARG A 57 -5.15 -2.38 -11.75
CA ARG A 57 -4.40 -3.47 -11.10
C ARG A 57 -4.87 -4.87 -11.51
N GLY A 58 -5.57 -4.98 -12.60
CA GLY A 58 -5.97 -6.24 -13.21
C GLY A 58 -6.78 -7.15 -12.30
N LEU A 59 -6.28 -8.35 -12.07
CA LEU A 59 -6.92 -9.36 -11.22
C LEU A 59 -6.29 -9.46 -9.82
N GLY A 60 -5.53 -8.47 -9.43
CA GLY A 60 -4.88 -8.39 -8.13
C GLY A 60 -3.36 -8.40 -8.20
N ALA A 61 -2.75 -8.51 -7.01
CA ALA A 61 -1.30 -8.55 -6.85
C ALA A 61 -0.70 -9.82 -7.47
N GLY A 62 0.51 -9.70 -7.94
CA GLY A 62 1.29 -10.77 -8.52
C GLY A 62 1.65 -10.51 -9.97
N PRO A 63 2.46 -11.38 -10.57
CA PRO A 63 2.81 -11.26 -11.98
C PRO A 63 1.55 -11.43 -12.82
N ASN A 64 1.02 -10.34 -13.34
CA ASN A 64 -0.22 -10.33 -14.12
C ASN A 64 -0.12 -11.10 -15.44
N GLY A 65 1.07 -11.50 -15.82
CA GLY A 65 1.32 -12.40 -16.95
C GLY A 65 1.16 -13.90 -16.64
N GLY A 66 0.91 -14.25 -15.37
CA GLY A 66 0.79 -15.64 -14.92
C GLY A 66 2.11 -16.42 -15.02
N LYS A 67 2.02 -17.76 -15.03
CA LYS A 67 3.18 -18.66 -15.05
C LYS A 67 4.08 -18.53 -16.30
N ASP A 68 3.54 -18.02 -17.39
CA ASP A 68 4.25 -17.86 -18.66
C ASP A 68 4.80 -16.42 -18.82
N PHE A 69 4.74 -15.61 -17.78
CA PHE A 69 5.23 -14.24 -17.79
C PHE A 69 6.74 -14.21 -18.08
N LYS A 70 7.11 -13.42 -19.07
CA LYS A 70 8.50 -13.15 -19.41
C LYS A 70 8.83 -11.71 -19.02
N ILE A 71 9.91 -11.52 -18.29
CA ILE A 71 10.40 -10.19 -17.91
C ILE A 71 10.68 -9.40 -19.20
N PRO A 72 10.07 -8.22 -19.39
CA PRO A 72 10.35 -7.36 -20.52
C PRO A 72 11.82 -6.90 -20.54
N VAL A 73 12.33 -6.60 -21.73
CA VAL A 73 13.72 -6.14 -21.93
C VAL A 73 14.01 -4.86 -21.12
N GLN A 74 13.04 -3.99 -20.93
CA GLN A 74 13.12 -2.74 -20.17
C GLN A 74 13.13 -2.96 -18.65
N GLY A 75 12.93 -4.16 -18.16
CA GLY A 75 12.97 -4.51 -16.75
C GLY A 75 11.64 -5.04 -16.19
N SER A 76 11.61 -5.21 -14.89
CA SER A 76 10.50 -5.82 -14.16
C SER A 76 9.96 -4.91 -13.04
N TYR A 77 10.07 -3.60 -13.21
CA TYR A 77 9.42 -2.67 -12.28
C TYR A 77 7.90 -2.89 -12.31
N ILE A 78 7.27 -2.89 -11.15
CA ILE A 78 5.86 -3.28 -11.02
C ILE A 78 4.94 -2.42 -11.90
N GLY A 79 5.18 -1.12 -11.98
CA GLY A 79 4.40 -0.20 -12.82
C GLY A 79 4.50 -0.49 -14.32
N ASP A 80 5.61 -1.09 -14.77
CA ASP A 80 5.83 -1.43 -16.18
C ASP A 80 5.21 -2.76 -16.59
N ILE A 81 5.02 -3.67 -15.62
CA ILE A 81 4.55 -5.04 -15.87
C ILE A 81 3.12 -5.30 -15.42
N GLN A 82 2.52 -4.35 -14.71
CA GLN A 82 1.16 -4.47 -14.21
C GLN A 82 0.15 -4.36 -15.37
N LEU A 83 -0.74 -5.35 -15.48
CA LEU A 83 -1.78 -5.38 -16.49
C LEU A 83 -3.11 -4.90 -15.89
N GLY A 84 -3.73 -3.92 -16.52
CA GLY A 84 -5.10 -3.53 -16.23
C GLY A 84 -6.11 -4.51 -16.80
N THR A 85 -7.36 -4.36 -16.41
CA THR A 85 -8.51 -5.08 -16.97
C THR A 85 -9.53 -4.13 -17.57
N PHE A 86 -10.16 -4.60 -18.65
CA PHE A 86 -11.38 -4.01 -19.19
C PHE A 86 -12.52 -5.02 -19.03
N GLN A 87 -13.59 -4.62 -18.37
CA GLN A 87 -14.75 -5.44 -18.09
C GLN A 87 -15.99 -4.90 -18.79
N LYS A 88 -16.78 -5.82 -19.33
CA LYS A 88 -18.11 -5.58 -19.85
C LYS A 88 -19.10 -6.31 -18.97
N ILE A 89 -19.91 -5.57 -18.24
CA ILE A 89 -20.85 -6.07 -17.24
C ILE A 89 -22.25 -5.73 -17.68
N SER A 90 -23.15 -6.71 -17.74
CA SER A 90 -24.57 -6.42 -17.94
C SER A 90 -25.11 -5.65 -16.75
N ASN A 91 -25.83 -4.55 -16.99
CA ASN A 91 -26.38 -3.74 -15.91
C ASN A 91 -27.30 -4.60 -15.04
N PRO A 92 -26.98 -4.82 -13.76
CA PRO A 92 -27.68 -5.79 -12.92
C PRO A 92 -29.11 -5.31 -12.58
N ASN A 93 -30.05 -6.24 -12.57
CA ASN A 93 -31.34 -6.02 -11.93
C ASN A 93 -31.15 -5.94 -10.39
N THR A 94 -32.20 -5.60 -9.67
CA THR A 94 -32.19 -5.38 -8.20
C THR A 94 -31.64 -6.60 -7.45
N GLN A 95 -32.10 -7.81 -7.77
CA GLN A 95 -31.66 -9.03 -7.10
C GLN A 95 -30.17 -9.30 -7.32
N LYS A 96 -29.69 -9.14 -8.54
CA LYS A 96 -28.28 -9.32 -8.89
C LYS A 96 -27.40 -8.24 -8.25
N LEU A 97 -27.89 -7.00 -8.20
CA LEU A 97 -27.20 -5.89 -7.54
C LEU A 97 -27.02 -6.14 -6.04
N GLN A 98 -28.04 -6.69 -5.37
CA GLN A 98 -27.93 -7.09 -3.96
C GLN A 98 -26.88 -8.18 -3.74
N ALA A 99 -26.87 -9.19 -4.60
CA ALA A 99 -25.85 -10.25 -4.54
C ALA A 99 -24.42 -9.71 -4.77
N TYR A 100 -24.27 -8.81 -5.72
CA TYR A 100 -23.01 -8.12 -5.99
C TYR A 100 -22.57 -7.24 -4.81
N THR A 101 -23.50 -6.49 -4.24
CA THR A 101 -23.22 -5.65 -3.05
C THR A 101 -22.70 -6.50 -1.89
N LYS A 102 -23.36 -7.62 -1.62
CA LYS A 102 -22.93 -8.57 -0.59
C LYS A 102 -21.50 -9.07 -0.88
N GLN A 103 -21.22 -9.47 -2.12
CA GLN A 103 -19.89 -9.93 -2.52
C GLN A 103 -18.82 -8.86 -2.31
N VAL A 104 -19.07 -7.60 -2.69
CA VAL A 104 -18.14 -6.50 -2.48
C VAL A 104 -17.85 -6.30 -1.00
N ILE A 105 -18.89 -6.28 -0.16
CA ILE A 105 -18.75 -6.10 1.29
C ILE A 105 -17.95 -7.26 1.90
N GLU A 106 -18.25 -8.51 1.52
CA GLU A 106 -17.52 -9.68 2.02
C GLU A 106 -16.06 -9.72 1.59
N ASN A 107 -15.75 -9.20 0.39
CA ASN A 107 -14.39 -9.12 -0.11
C ASN A 107 -13.59 -7.98 0.53
N THR A 108 -14.24 -6.90 0.95
CA THR A 108 -13.59 -5.67 1.41
C THR A 108 -13.48 -5.62 2.93
N PHE A 109 -14.46 -6.15 3.66
CA PHE A 109 -14.55 -6.01 5.11
C PHE A 109 -14.50 -7.36 5.82
N ILE A 110 -13.73 -7.41 6.92
CA ILE A 110 -13.76 -8.54 7.84
C ILE A 110 -15.02 -8.42 8.69
N THR A 111 -16.06 -9.18 8.32
CA THR A 111 -17.34 -9.16 9.02
C THR A 111 -17.47 -10.18 10.17
N LYS A 112 -16.44 -11.02 10.37
CA LYS A 112 -16.44 -12.02 11.44
C LYS A 112 -16.20 -11.35 12.78
N THR A 113 -17.13 -11.53 13.72
CA THR A 113 -16.94 -11.15 15.11
C THR A 113 -15.85 -12.05 15.71
N GLN A 114 -14.73 -11.48 16.11
CA GLN A 114 -13.74 -12.20 16.89
C GLN A 114 -14.23 -12.35 18.32
N THR A 115 -14.21 -13.57 18.84
CA THR A 115 -14.50 -13.81 20.24
C THR A 115 -13.28 -13.44 21.08
N ASP A 116 -13.51 -12.77 22.20
CA ASP A 116 -12.47 -12.23 23.11
C ASP A 116 -11.84 -13.36 23.96
N SER A 117 -11.30 -14.37 23.30
CA SER A 117 -10.60 -15.51 23.98
C SER A 117 -9.08 -15.34 23.99
N LEU A 118 -8.55 -14.25 23.45
CA LEU A 118 -7.12 -14.00 23.37
C LEU A 118 -6.63 -13.26 24.64
N PRO A 119 -5.39 -13.51 25.09
CA PRO A 119 -4.81 -12.85 26.25
C PRO A 119 -4.59 -11.33 26.05
N LEU A 120 -4.76 -10.85 24.83
CA LEU A 120 -4.70 -9.44 24.47
C LEU A 120 -6.08 -8.95 24.10
N PRO A 121 -6.49 -7.75 24.55
CA PRO A 121 -7.75 -7.17 24.12
C PRO A 121 -7.70 -6.88 22.62
N VAL A 122 -8.55 -7.55 21.87
CA VAL A 122 -8.63 -7.46 20.40
C VAL A 122 -9.70 -6.46 19.98
N LEU A 123 -10.67 -6.20 20.85
CA LEU A 123 -11.82 -5.35 20.54
C LEU A 123 -11.61 -3.91 21.02
N PRO A 124 -12.03 -2.92 20.23
CA PRO A 124 -12.09 -1.53 20.69
C PRO A 124 -12.93 -1.42 21.97
N GLY A 125 -12.38 -0.76 22.99
CA GLY A 125 -13.08 -0.55 24.27
C GLY A 125 -12.78 -1.58 25.36
N SER A 126 -12.00 -2.61 25.09
CA SER A 126 -11.46 -3.50 26.13
C SER A 126 -10.62 -2.70 27.12
N LYS A 127 -10.92 -2.86 28.44
CA LYS A 127 -10.42 -1.94 29.47
C LYS A 127 -8.99 -2.20 29.94
N THR A 128 -8.44 -3.38 29.66
CA THR A 128 -7.14 -3.78 30.21
C THR A 128 -6.29 -4.50 29.18
N SER A 129 -5.06 -4.02 28.99
CA SER A 129 -4.02 -4.73 28.28
C SER A 129 -2.81 -4.93 29.18
N PRO A 130 -2.19 -6.10 29.22
CA PRO A 130 -0.91 -6.29 29.90
C PRO A 130 0.24 -5.59 29.19
N ILE A 131 0.05 -5.19 27.91
CA ILE A 131 1.06 -4.48 27.13
C ILE A 131 1.11 -3.02 27.54
N LYS A 132 2.30 -2.58 27.95
CA LYS A 132 2.56 -1.19 28.35
C LYS A 132 3.33 -0.41 27.31
N HIS A 133 4.15 -1.10 26.52
CA HIS A 133 5.00 -0.48 25.50
C HIS A 133 4.90 -1.29 24.23
N ILE A 134 4.87 -0.58 23.09
CA ILE A 134 4.92 -1.17 21.76
C ILE A 134 6.15 -0.59 21.06
N VAL A 135 6.98 -1.47 20.52
CA VAL A 135 8.07 -1.11 19.61
C VAL A 135 7.64 -1.55 18.22
N PHE A 136 7.38 -0.58 17.35
CA PHE A 136 7.02 -0.82 15.96
C PHE A 136 8.25 -0.61 15.08
N ILE A 137 8.68 -1.64 14.38
CA ILE A 137 9.87 -1.60 13.52
C ILE A 137 9.45 -1.84 12.09
N THR A 138 9.62 -0.84 11.24
CA THR A 138 9.50 -0.98 9.80
C THR A 138 10.85 -1.38 9.24
N LYS A 139 10.95 -2.59 8.73
CA LYS A 139 12.16 -3.10 8.11
C LYS A 139 11.91 -3.32 6.62
N GLU A 140 12.63 -2.63 5.80
CA GLU A 140 12.58 -2.77 4.35
C GLU A 140 14.01 -2.89 3.79
N ASN A 141 14.25 -3.05 2.59
CA ASN A 141 13.44 -3.18 1.39
C ASN A 141 13.79 -4.54 0.76
N ARG A 142 13.23 -5.62 1.27
CA ARG A 142 13.45 -7.00 0.78
C ARG A 142 12.13 -7.78 0.85
N THR A 143 11.95 -8.68 -0.13
CA THR A 143 10.78 -9.55 -0.14
C THR A 143 10.86 -10.60 0.95
N PHE A 144 9.71 -11.19 1.29
CA PHE A 144 9.63 -12.28 2.26
C PHE A 144 10.58 -13.43 1.88
N ASP A 145 10.54 -13.89 0.64
CA ASP A 145 11.34 -15.02 0.19
C ASP A 145 12.83 -14.74 0.18
N GLU A 146 13.25 -13.51 -0.07
CA GLU A 146 14.67 -13.14 0.01
C GLU A 146 15.26 -13.34 1.41
N VAL A 147 14.44 -13.20 2.47
CA VAL A 147 14.89 -13.32 3.87
C VAL A 147 14.48 -14.66 4.48
N PHE A 148 13.25 -15.10 4.27
CA PHE A 148 12.63 -16.24 4.96
C PHE A 148 12.37 -17.45 4.06
N GLY A 149 12.57 -17.34 2.76
CA GLY A 149 12.26 -18.41 1.79
C GLY A 149 12.92 -19.77 2.08
N GLN A 150 13.99 -19.78 2.88
CA GLN A 150 14.67 -21.02 3.32
C GLN A 150 13.96 -21.75 4.47
N MET A 151 12.99 -21.12 5.13
CA MET A 151 12.34 -21.71 6.29
C MET A 151 11.36 -22.81 5.87
N ASN A 152 11.57 -24.03 6.34
CA ASN A 152 10.70 -25.18 6.00
C ASN A 152 9.29 -25.09 6.60
N THR A 153 9.04 -24.14 7.49
CA THR A 153 7.76 -23.96 8.20
C THR A 153 6.85 -22.93 7.56
N VAL A 154 7.28 -22.34 6.44
CA VAL A 154 6.55 -21.27 5.74
C VAL A 154 6.34 -21.62 4.27
N ARG A 155 5.40 -20.94 3.63
CA ARG A 155 5.18 -21.00 2.18
C ARG A 155 6.14 -20.05 1.47
N GLY A 156 7.41 -20.42 1.38
CA GLY A 156 8.46 -19.61 0.79
C GLY A 156 9.18 -20.31 -0.36
N ASP A 157 9.83 -19.52 -1.19
CA ASP A 157 10.70 -20.00 -2.28
C ASP A 157 12.17 -19.89 -1.87
N ASN A 158 12.77 -21.04 -1.59
CA ASN A 158 14.18 -21.13 -1.19
C ASN A 158 15.14 -20.61 -2.28
N SER A 159 14.76 -20.69 -3.55
CA SER A 159 15.61 -20.22 -4.64
C SER A 159 15.82 -18.70 -4.66
N LEU A 160 14.94 -17.95 -3.98
CA LEU A 160 14.99 -16.50 -3.84
C LEU A 160 15.72 -16.03 -2.58
N ALA A 161 16.09 -16.92 -1.68
CA ALA A 161 16.63 -16.60 -0.35
C ALA A 161 18.07 -16.07 -0.39
N ARG A 162 18.26 -14.84 -0.81
CA ARG A 162 19.56 -14.17 -0.91
C ARG A 162 20.09 -13.61 0.40
N PHE A 163 19.23 -13.35 1.35
CA PHE A 163 19.55 -12.74 2.65
C PHE A 163 19.25 -13.66 3.82
N GLY A 164 19.19 -14.97 3.59
CA GLY A 164 18.93 -15.98 4.61
C GLY A 164 20.19 -16.42 5.37
N LEU A 165 20.26 -17.71 5.66
CA LEU A 165 21.41 -18.40 6.30
C LEU A 165 22.12 -19.24 5.24
N ASP A 166 23.45 -19.37 5.42
CA ASP A 166 24.30 -20.20 4.55
C ASP A 166 24.15 -19.86 3.05
N VAL A 167 24.04 -18.57 2.75
CA VAL A 167 23.85 -18.07 1.38
C VAL A 167 25.17 -17.65 0.75
N ASN A 168 25.22 -17.71 -0.57
CA ASN A 168 26.33 -17.18 -1.33
C ASN A 168 26.05 -15.73 -1.72
N VAL A 169 26.93 -14.82 -1.35
CA VAL A 169 26.80 -13.40 -1.60
C VAL A 169 27.75 -12.98 -2.71
N TYR A 170 27.19 -12.37 -3.75
CA TYR A 170 27.93 -11.87 -4.90
C TYR A 170 27.97 -10.34 -4.85
N GLY A 171 29.17 -9.80 -4.68
CA GLY A 171 29.44 -8.38 -4.86
C GLY A 171 29.87 -8.06 -6.30
N LYS A 172 30.14 -6.80 -6.57
CA LYS A 172 30.65 -6.39 -7.90
C LYS A 172 32.00 -6.99 -8.25
N LYS A 173 32.83 -7.25 -7.26
CA LYS A 173 34.21 -7.75 -7.42
C LYS A 173 34.49 -8.97 -6.57
N ASP A 174 33.68 -9.26 -5.59
CA ASP A 174 33.91 -10.26 -4.56
C ASP A 174 32.80 -11.29 -4.52
N PHE A 175 33.15 -12.47 -4.05
CA PHE A 175 32.23 -13.58 -3.83
C PHE A 175 32.53 -14.22 -2.48
N VAL A 176 31.54 -14.29 -1.62
CA VAL A 176 31.66 -14.91 -0.30
C VAL A 176 30.63 -16.04 -0.18
N LYS A 177 31.09 -17.19 0.26
CA LYS A 177 30.26 -18.38 0.46
C LYS A 177 29.82 -18.53 1.91
N ASN A 178 28.68 -19.18 2.10
CA ASN A 178 28.22 -19.66 3.40
C ASN A 178 28.07 -18.53 4.42
N VAL A 179 27.43 -17.44 4.01
CA VAL A 179 27.23 -16.26 4.86
C VAL A 179 25.86 -16.33 5.54
N ASN A 180 25.85 -16.07 6.84
CA ASN A 180 24.62 -15.87 7.59
C ASN A 180 24.27 -14.37 7.60
N VAL A 181 23.40 -13.94 6.66
CA VAL A 181 23.06 -12.53 6.50
C VAL A 181 22.02 -12.07 7.51
N SER A 182 20.97 -12.86 7.73
CA SER A 182 19.83 -12.49 8.59
C SER A 182 19.58 -13.48 9.74
N PRO A 183 20.59 -13.81 10.56
CA PRO A 183 20.44 -14.84 11.61
C PRO A 183 19.40 -14.45 12.66
N ASN A 184 19.33 -13.19 13.05
CA ASN A 184 18.38 -12.70 14.04
C ASN A 184 16.95 -12.70 13.51
N HIS A 185 16.72 -12.36 12.25
CA HIS A 185 15.39 -12.42 11.62
C HIS A 185 14.84 -13.84 11.65
N ILE A 186 15.65 -14.81 11.22
CA ILE A 186 15.30 -16.22 11.24
C ILE A 186 15.05 -16.73 12.66
N LYS A 187 15.86 -16.30 13.63
CA LYS A 187 15.68 -16.68 15.05
C LYS A 187 14.36 -16.15 15.60
N ILE A 188 14.04 -14.88 15.36
CA ILE A 188 12.79 -14.24 15.78
C ILE A 188 11.60 -14.94 15.12
N ALA A 189 11.67 -15.18 13.81
CA ALA A 189 10.63 -15.85 13.06
C ALA A 189 10.34 -17.28 13.53
N LYS A 190 11.37 -18.00 14.01
CA LYS A 190 11.22 -19.34 14.62
C LYS A 190 10.64 -19.33 16.03
N GLN A 191 10.81 -18.23 16.74
CA GLN A 191 10.45 -18.14 18.17
C GLN A 191 9.08 -17.48 18.38
N PHE A 192 8.68 -16.60 17.49
CA PHE A 192 7.47 -15.77 17.61
C PHE A 192 6.52 -15.98 16.43
N ALA A 193 5.40 -15.28 16.43
CA ALA A 193 4.45 -15.32 15.32
C ALA A 193 5.05 -14.71 14.05
N LEU A 194 4.87 -15.41 12.94
CA LEU A 194 5.29 -15.01 11.61
C LEU A 194 4.12 -15.17 10.64
N SER A 195 3.89 -14.17 9.81
CA SER A 195 2.96 -14.27 8.67
C SER A 195 3.75 -14.50 7.38
N ASP A 196 3.41 -15.54 6.66
CA ASP A 196 3.94 -15.86 5.32
C ASP A 196 2.95 -15.51 4.19
N ASN A 197 1.91 -14.75 4.52
CA ASN A 197 0.84 -14.37 3.61
C ASN A 197 0.43 -12.91 3.83
N PHE A 198 1.41 -12.04 4.01
CA PHE A 198 1.20 -10.61 4.14
C PHE A 198 1.45 -9.93 2.80
N TYR A 199 0.49 -9.15 2.34
CA TYR A 199 0.56 -8.40 1.10
C TYR A 199 0.53 -6.91 1.39
N CYS A 200 1.43 -6.15 0.77
CA CYS A 200 1.37 -4.70 0.76
C CYS A 200 0.38 -4.27 -0.31
N ASP A 201 -0.58 -3.45 0.05
CA ASP A 201 -1.53 -2.86 -0.89
C ASP A 201 -0.95 -1.60 -1.53
N SER A 202 0.24 -1.76 -2.13
CA SER A 202 0.94 -0.65 -2.75
C SER A 202 1.92 -1.12 -3.82
N ASP A 203 2.10 -0.31 -4.85
CA ASP A 203 3.00 -0.60 -5.97
C ASP A 203 4.42 -0.04 -5.73
N ALA A 204 4.58 0.88 -4.79
CA ALA A 204 5.86 1.50 -4.44
C ALA A 204 5.99 1.71 -2.93
N SER A 205 7.24 1.85 -2.45
CA SER A 205 7.56 2.02 -1.02
C SER A 205 6.81 3.16 -0.37
N ILE A 206 6.69 4.28 -1.06
CA ILE A 206 5.99 5.49 -0.58
C ILE A 206 4.56 5.17 -0.15
N HIS A 207 3.80 4.50 -1.01
CA HIS A 207 2.43 4.09 -0.70
C HIS A 207 2.38 3.14 0.48
N GLY A 208 3.35 2.23 0.60
CA GLY A 208 3.48 1.34 1.75
C GLY A 208 3.70 2.10 3.06
N HIS A 209 4.53 3.14 3.06
CA HIS A 209 4.71 4.02 4.22
C HIS A 209 3.42 4.79 4.56
N HIS A 210 2.71 5.30 3.56
CA HIS A 210 1.40 5.95 3.78
C HIS A 210 0.37 4.97 4.36
N TRP A 211 0.31 3.73 3.87
CA TRP A 211 -0.55 2.70 4.43
C TRP A 211 -0.26 2.41 5.90
N MET A 212 1.01 2.33 6.27
CA MET A 212 1.40 2.06 7.67
C MET A 212 1.11 3.23 8.59
N MET A 213 1.34 4.46 8.12
CA MET A 213 1.23 5.66 8.98
C MET A 213 -0.13 6.32 8.90
N GLY A 214 -0.77 6.29 7.75
CA GLY A 214 -2.07 6.92 7.50
C GLY A 214 -3.25 5.99 7.62
N VAL A 215 -3.03 4.70 7.86
CA VAL A 215 -4.04 3.62 7.84
C VAL A 215 -4.56 3.36 6.43
N ILE A 216 -4.87 4.40 5.67
CA ILE A 216 -5.30 4.35 4.28
C ILE A 216 -4.66 5.54 3.57
N PRO A 217 -3.88 5.35 2.50
CA PRO A 217 -3.44 6.44 1.64
C PRO A 217 -4.67 7.16 1.09
N ASN A 218 -4.55 8.44 0.88
CA ASN A 218 -5.63 9.17 0.23
C ASN A 218 -5.71 8.82 -1.26
N GLU A 219 -6.82 9.17 -1.89
CA GLU A 219 -7.07 8.88 -3.31
C GLU A 219 -5.99 9.45 -4.23
N TRP A 220 -5.46 10.61 -3.87
CA TRP A 220 -4.38 11.26 -4.62
C TRP A 220 -3.11 10.40 -4.65
N VAL A 221 -2.66 9.92 -3.51
CA VAL A 221 -1.48 9.05 -3.39
C VAL A 221 -1.70 7.77 -4.19
N GLU A 222 -2.85 7.12 -4.04
CA GLU A 222 -3.18 5.88 -4.74
C GLU A 222 -3.30 6.07 -6.26
N ALA A 223 -3.92 7.15 -6.70
CA ALA A 223 -4.10 7.42 -8.13
C ALA A 223 -2.80 7.73 -8.86
N ASN A 224 -1.84 8.30 -8.16
CA ASN A 224 -0.56 8.71 -8.74
C ASN A 224 0.48 7.59 -8.79
N SER A 225 0.28 6.50 -8.07
CA SER A 225 1.22 5.38 -8.02
C SER A 225 1.47 4.70 -9.37
N SER A 226 0.50 4.76 -10.26
CA SER A 226 0.53 4.06 -11.55
C SER A 226 1.06 4.91 -12.71
N THR A 227 1.54 6.11 -12.46
CA THR A 227 1.81 7.08 -13.53
C THR A 227 3.29 7.37 -13.78
N GLU A 228 4.17 6.70 -13.07
CA GLU A 228 5.59 6.88 -13.25
C GLU A 228 6.01 6.52 -14.68
N LYS A 229 6.51 7.48 -15.40
CA LYS A 229 7.27 7.26 -16.63
C LYS A 229 8.64 7.87 -16.43
N LYS A 230 9.64 7.00 -16.24
CA LYS A 230 11.06 7.34 -16.28
C LYS A 230 11.43 8.59 -15.45
N ALA A 231 12.07 8.40 -14.35
CA ALA A 231 12.90 9.39 -13.64
C ALA A 231 12.34 10.81 -13.36
N ASP A 232 11.24 11.23 -13.97
CA ASP A 232 10.73 12.59 -13.84
C ASP A 232 9.75 12.77 -12.67
N PHE A 233 9.36 11.69 -11.99
CA PHE A 233 8.50 11.69 -10.80
C PHE A 233 7.27 12.60 -10.87
N PHE A 234 6.66 12.69 -12.04
CA PHE A 234 5.43 13.46 -12.23
C PHE A 234 4.21 12.54 -12.23
N SER A 235 3.16 12.97 -11.54
CA SER A 235 1.87 12.30 -11.60
C SER A 235 1.23 12.44 -12.99
N SER A 236 0.17 11.67 -13.26
CA SER A 236 -0.63 11.80 -14.48
C SER A 236 -1.30 13.18 -14.62
N ALA A 237 -1.43 13.93 -13.55
CA ALA A 237 -1.88 15.31 -13.59
C ALA A 237 -0.73 16.21 -14.03
N PRO A 238 -0.89 17.01 -15.11
CA PRO A 238 0.16 17.90 -15.59
C PRO A 238 0.67 18.83 -14.49
N GLY A 239 1.99 18.87 -14.31
CA GLY A 239 2.64 19.76 -13.35
C GLY A 239 2.66 19.28 -11.89
N ARG A 240 2.17 18.07 -11.59
CA ARG A 240 2.23 17.50 -10.25
C ARG A 240 3.31 16.44 -10.12
N ARG A 241 4.00 16.44 -9.00
CA ARG A 241 5.01 15.44 -8.68
C ARG A 241 4.33 14.16 -8.21
N PHE A 242 4.95 13.03 -8.51
CA PHE A 242 4.70 11.78 -7.83
C PHE A 242 4.90 12.01 -6.33
N PRO A 243 4.05 11.46 -5.42
CA PRO A 243 4.27 11.56 -3.99
C PRO A 243 5.65 10.99 -3.68
N GLY A 244 6.60 11.88 -3.46
CA GLY A 244 8.04 11.54 -3.52
C GLY A 244 8.61 11.08 -2.20
N SER A 245 7.79 10.97 -1.14
CA SER A 245 8.35 10.78 0.17
C SER A 245 7.58 9.82 1.07
N THR A 246 8.30 9.25 2.01
CA THR A 246 7.73 8.46 3.11
C THR A 246 6.97 9.32 4.13
N GLY A 247 7.19 10.60 4.12
CA GLY A 247 6.37 11.66 4.68
C GLY A 247 5.93 12.55 3.53
N SER A 248 5.06 13.49 3.71
CA SER A 248 4.58 14.33 2.63
C SER A 248 5.04 15.76 2.74
N MET A 249 5.56 16.30 1.66
CA MET A 249 5.81 17.74 1.53
C MET A 249 4.60 18.48 0.98
N ASP A 250 3.76 17.78 0.21
CA ASP A 250 2.62 18.38 -0.44
C ASP A 250 1.34 18.14 0.41
N PRO A 251 0.52 19.15 0.66
CA PRO A 251 -0.71 19.00 1.46
C PRO A 251 -1.66 17.93 0.94
N GLU A 252 -1.65 17.69 -0.36
CA GLU A 252 -2.48 16.69 -1.03
C GLU A 252 -2.14 15.24 -0.64
N ASP A 253 -0.93 15.02 -0.15
CA ASP A 253 -0.50 13.69 0.27
C ASP A 253 -1.01 13.31 1.65
N TYR A 254 -1.50 14.28 2.44
CA TYR A 254 -2.03 14.03 3.78
C TYR A 254 -3.47 13.53 3.74
N ALA A 255 -3.75 12.51 4.54
CA ALA A 255 -5.12 12.13 4.82
C ALA A 255 -5.77 13.16 5.77
N GLU A 256 -6.99 13.62 5.46
CA GLU A 256 -7.72 14.60 6.29
C GLU A 256 -7.94 14.13 7.72
N ILE A 257 -8.08 12.82 7.94
CA ILE A 257 -8.25 12.22 9.27
C ILE A 257 -6.95 12.20 10.08
N GLY A 258 -5.83 12.56 9.46
CA GLY A 258 -4.49 12.43 10.04
C GLY A 258 -3.96 11.00 10.01
N GLY A 259 -2.77 10.82 10.55
CA GLY A 259 -2.10 9.53 10.62
C GLY A 259 -2.02 8.95 12.04
N LEU A 260 -1.13 7.98 12.18
CA LEU A 260 -0.86 7.31 13.46
C LEU A 260 -0.44 8.31 14.55
N TRP A 261 0.37 9.29 14.19
CA TRP A 261 0.90 10.28 15.15
C TRP A 261 -0.21 11.14 15.75
N GLU A 262 -1.10 11.70 14.93
CA GLU A 262 -2.26 12.44 15.42
C GLU A 262 -3.22 11.54 16.19
N ALA A 263 -3.36 10.30 15.81
CA ALA A 263 -4.20 9.35 16.56
C ALA A 263 -3.64 9.10 17.97
N LEU A 264 -2.32 8.96 18.10
CA LEU A 264 -1.64 8.83 19.39
C LEU A 264 -1.77 10.10 20.24
N ASP A 265 -1.58 11.27 19.61
CA ASP A 265 -1.71 12.56 20.29
C ASP A 265 -3.15 12.82 20.77
N ARG A 266 -4.14 12.53 19.94
CA ARG A 266 -5.57 12.61 20.35
C ARG A 266 -5.88 11.71 21.55
N LYS A 267 -5.21 10.57 21.64
CA LYS A 267 -5.36 9.61 22.75
C LYS A 267 -4.42 9.88 23.91
N LYS A 268 -3.57 10.91 23.84
CA LYS A 268 -2.53 11.25 24.84
C LYS A 268 -1.60 10.07 25.14
N ILE A 269 -1.29 9.29 24.10
CA ILE A 269 -0.33 8.19 24.17
C ILE A 269 1.03 8.75 23.80
N SER A 270 2.00 8.63 24.70
CA SER A 270 3.36 9.05 24.42
C SER A 270 4.01 8.14 23.39
N TYR A 271 4.79 8.73 22.50
CA TYR A 271 5.57 8.00 21.50
C TYR A 271 6.91 8.70 21.25
N TYR A 272 7.82 7.97 20.65
CA TYR A 272 9.07 8.49 20.14
C TYR A 272 9.36 7.85 18.78
N ASN A 273 9.71 8.66 17.80
CA ASN A 273 9.96 8.26 16.43
C ASN A 273 11.47 8.18 16.15
N PHE A 274 11.90 7.18 15.38
CA PHE A 274 13.28 6.98 14.97
C PHE A 274 13.45 7.06 13.45
N GLY A 275 12.77 8.01 12.82
CA GLY A 275 12.95 8.32 11.40
C GLY A 275 11.78 7.94 10.48
N GLN A 276 10.78 7.20 10.96
CA GLN A 276 9.61 6.90 10.14
C GLN A 276 8.83 8.18 9.83
N ALA A 277 8.35 8.30 8.59
CA ALA A 277 7.57 9.43 8.11
C ALA A 277 8.31 10.78 8.17
N ASN A 278 9.63 10.76 8.08
CA ASN A 278 10.43 11.94 7.85
C ASN A 278 10.90 11.95 6.39
N GLU A 279 10.92 13.11 5.81
CA GLU A 279 11.42 13.31 4.46
C GLU A 279 12.79 13.97 4.46
N THR A 280 13.65 13.51 3.57
CA THR A 280 14.89 14.18 3.23
C THR A 280 14.63 15.19 2.12
N ALA A 281 14.58 16.47 2.47
CA ALA A 281 14.59 17.52 1.47
C ALA A 281 16.01 17.65 0.91
N HIS A 282 16.21 17.23 -0.31
CA HIS A 282 17.45 17.48 -1.04
C HIS A 282 17.44 18.92 -1.56
N VAL A 283 18.25 19.78 -0.97
CA VAL A 283 18.55 21.09 -1.58
C VAL A 283 19.54 20.83 -2.70
N ARG A 284 19.11 21.02 -3.92
CA ARG A 284 19.87 20.71 -5.15
C ARG A 284 21.24 21.44 -5.22
N GLU A 285 21.37 22.54 -4.51
CA GLU A 285 22.57 23.36 -4.41
C GLU A 285 23.67 22.71 -3.58
N ASP A 286 23.31 21.82 -2.64
CA ASP A 286 24.25 21.17 -1.75
C ASP A 286 24.85 19.87 -2.31
N TRP A 287 24.32 19.40 -3.44
CA TRP A 287 24.85 18.20 -4.13
C TRP A 287 26.27 18.41 -4.69
N ASN A 288 26.72 19.65 -4.78
CA ASN A 288 28.06 20.03 -5.25
C ASN A 288 29.04 20.31 -4.13
N ASP A 289 28.68 20.08 -2.87
CA ASP A 289 29.65 20.16 -1.78
C ASP A 289 30.59 18.97 -1.81
N THR A 290 31.65 19.13 -2.57
CA THR A 290 32.72 18.14 -2.70
C THR A 290 33.59 18.01 -1.44
N ALA A 291 33.43 18.90 -0.46
CA ALA A 291 34.26 18.93 0.74
C ALA A 291 33.79 17.91 1.79
N THR A 292 32.50 17.62 1.88
CA THR A 292 31.98 16.69 2.89
C THR A 292 31.41 15.40 2.31
N GLY A 293 31.12 15.37 1.00
CA GLY A 293 30.48 14.20 0.36
C GLY A 293 29.06 13.91 0.85
N ALA A 294 28.56 14.71 1.77
CA ALA A 294 27.23 14.62 2.33
C ALA A 294 26.42 15.85 1.92
N GLY A 295 25.40 15.68 1.10
CA GLY A 295 24.39 16.72 0.92
C GLY A 295 23.76 17.05 2.26
N HIS A 296 23.44 18.31 2.49
CA HIS A 296 22.66 18.69 3.66
C HIS A 296 21.27 18.08 3.53
N ILE A 297 21.01 17.08 4.33
CA ILE A 297 19.70 16.44 4.40
C ILE A 297 18.89 17.21 5.43
N VAL A 298 17.95 18.00 4.97
CA VAL A 298 16.97 18.62 5.84
C VAL A 298 15.82 17.62 6.01
N MET A 299 15.62 17.15 7.22
CA MET A 299 14.50 16.29 7.56
C MET A 299 13.25 17.16 7.72
N VAL A 300 12.26 16.95 6.88
CA VAL A 300 10.96 17.58 7.00
C VAL A 300 9.98 16.56 7.58
N PRO A 301 9.45 16.80 8.77
CA PRO A 301 8.49 15.89 9.36
C PRO A 301 7.17 15.98 8.60
N MET A 302 6.53 14.83 8.40
CA MET A 302 5.24 14.71 7.76
C MET A 302 4.16 15.54 8.46
N GLN A 303 4.29 15.73 9.78
CA GLN A 303 3.27 16.37 10.61
C GLN A 303 3.92 17.28 11.64
N LYS A 304 3.28 18.44 11.87
CA LYS A 304 3.71 19.38 12.88
C LYS A 304 3.65 18.72 14.27
N GLY A 305 4.75 18.78 15.01
CA GLY A 305 4.89 18.17 16.34
C GLY A 305 5.51 16.78 16.35
N VAL A 306 5.57 16.07 15.22
CA VAL A 306 6.31 14.80 15.14
C VAL A 306 7.81 15.04 15.25
N TRP A 307 8.30 16.15 14.72
CA TRP A 307 9.72 16.50 14.77
C TRP A 307 10.29 16.56 16.19
N GLU A 308 9.56 17.16 17.12
CA GLU A 308 9.98 17.25 18.53
C GLU A 308 10.06 15.87 19.22
N LYS A 309 9.35 14.90 18.70
CA LYS A 309 9.30 13.52 19.18
C LYS A 309 10.09 12.56 18.28
N THR A 310 10.95 13.08 17.42
CA THR A 310 11.77 12.30 16.48
C THR A 310 13.23 12.35 16.91
N SER A 311 13.92 11.22 16.77
CA SER A 311 15.37 11.14 16.99
C SER A 311 16.13 11.76 15.82
N HIS A 312 16.70 12.93 16.02
CA HIS A 312 17.48 13.61 15.00
C HIS A 312 18.84 12.95 14.71
N ASN A 313 19.22 11.94 15.46
CA ASN A 313 20.45 11.15 15.24
C ASN A 313 20.22 9.95 14.34
N PHE A 314 18.97 9.54 14.12
CA PHE A 314 18.60 8.37 13.32
C PHE A 314 17.75 8.75 12.07
N ALA A 315 17.37 9.98 11.99
CA ALA A 315 16.62 10.50 10.85
C ALA A 315 17.54 10.88 9.71
#